data_ab6e88ea1380580583072893bee704ec
#
_entry.id   ab6e88ea1380580583072893bee704ec
#
_cell.length_a   1.000
_cell.length_b   1.000
_cell.length_c   1.000
_cell.angle_alpha   90.00
_cell.angle_beta   90.00
_cell.angle_gamma   90.00
#
_symmetry.space_group_name_H-M   'P 1'
#
loop_
_entity.id
_entity.type
_entity.pdbx_description
1 polymer ?
#
loop_
_entity_poly.entity_id
_entity_poly.type
_entity_poly.pdbx_seq_one_letter_code
_entity_poly.pdbx_strand_id
1 'polypeptide(L)'
;MSRLVIALGACLLAAFALAADRLAPPAGVEVYFIAPQNGAKLHSPVTVKFGLKGMGIAPAGIKFDNTGHHHLLIDTDFSELNLDAPMPATDKIVHFGKGQTETTLTLAPGKHTLQLVFADYLHQSFDPPLHSKKITITVE
;
A
#
# COMPACT_ATOMS: atom_id res chain seq x y z
N MET A 1 -30.14 6.70 -60.93
CA MET A 1 -28.83 6.80 -60.25
C MET A 1 -29.08 6.77 -58.76
N SER A 2 -29.06 5.55 -58.15
CA SER A 2 -29.29 5.37 -56.70
C SER A 2 -27.96 5.43 -55.97
N ARG A 3 -27.83 6.36 -55.04
CA ARG A 3 -26.66 6.47 -54.17
C ARG A 3 -26.89 5.60 -52.90
N LEU A 4 -26.14 4.53 -52.79
CA LEU A 4 -26.09 3.66 -51.64
C LEU A 4 -25.27 4.35 -50.54
N VAL A 5 -25.87 4.74 -49.43
CA VAL A 5 -25.19 5.26 -48.23
C VAL A 5 -24.91 4.08 -47.35
N ILE A 6 -23.63 3.70 -47.24
CA ILE A 6 -23.18 2.69 -46.29
C ILE A 6 -22.92 3.42 -44.95
N ALA A 7 -23.77 3.20 -43.94
CA ALA A 7 -23.53 3.66 -42.60
C ALA A 7 -22.56 2.70 -41.89
N LEU A 8 -21.35 3.17 -41.64
CA LEU A 8 -20.35 2.45 -40.86
C LEU A 8 -20.70 2.61 -39.38
N GLY A 9 -21.32 1.60 -38.79
CA GLY A 9 -21.59 1.56 -37.37
C GLY A 9 -20.28 1.25 -36.60
N ALA A 10 -19.75 2.24 -35.92
CA ALA A 10 -18.63 2.02 -34.98
C ALA A 10 -19.15 1.35 -33.70
N CYS A 11 -18.90 0.04 -33.55
CA CYS A 11 -19.08 -0.65 -32.27
C CYS A 11 -18.01 -0.17 -31.27
N LEU A 12 -18.38 0.68 -30.33
CA LEU A 12 -17.57 0.96 -29.14
C LEU A 12 -17.59 -0.27 -28.24
N LEU A 13 -16.52 -1.06 -28.26
CA LEU A 13 -16.26 -2.08 -27.25
C LEU A 13 -15.84 -1.35 -25.97
N ALA A 14 -16.75 -1.18 -25.02
CA ALA A 14 -16.42 -0.77 -23.69
C ALA A 14 -15.69 -1.94 -23.00
N ALA A 15 -14.38 -1.82 -22.86
CA ALA A 15 -13.60 -2.73 -22.04
C ALA A 15 -13.96 -2.46 -20.57
N PHE A 16 -14.80 -3.30 -19.98
CA PHE A 16 -14.96 -3.37 -18.54
C PHE A 16 -13.67 -3.96 -17.95
N ALA A 17 -12.85 -3.13 -17.34
CA ALA A 17 -11.79 -3.61 -16.48
C ALA A 17 -12.47 -4.26 -15.27
N LEU A 18 -12.47 -5.59 -15.21
CA LEU A 18 -12.82 -6.33 -14.00
C LEU A 18 -11.77 -5.96 -12.96
N ALA A 19 -12.17 -5.26 -11.91
CA ALA A 19 -11.35 -5.12 -10.72
C ALA A 19 -11.04 -6.52 -10.21
N ALA A 20 -9.77 -6.85 -10.00
CA ALA A 20 -9.40 -8.12 -9.43
C ALA A 20 -9.99 -8.21 -8.01
N ASP A 21 -10.63 -9.32 -7.67
CA ASP A 21 -11.14 -9.56 -6.32
C ASP A 21 -9.97 -9.51 -5.33
N ARG A 22 -10.05 -8.61 -4.36
CA ARG A 22 -9.06 -8.49 -3.31
C ARG A 22 -9.13 -9.70 -2.38
N LEU A 23 -7.97 -10.17 -1.92
CA LEU A 23 -7.90 -11.31 -1.02
C LEU A 23 -8.42 -10.93 0.37
N ALA A 24 -9.18 -11.83 1.00
CA ALA A 24 -9.59 -11.69 2.38
C ALA A 24 -8.43 -12.12 3.31
N PRO A 25 -8.04 -11.29 4.31
CA PRO A 25 -7.03 -11.70 5.27
C PRO A 25 -7.59 -12.65 6.31
N PRO A 26 -6.75 -13.45 6.99
CA PRO A 26 -7.17 -14.22 8.16
C PRO A 26 -7.72 -13.30 9.26
N ALA A 27 -8.55 -13.84 10.14
CA ALA A 27 -9.04 -13.09 11.30
C ALA A 27 -7.89 -12.79 12.29
N GLY A 28 -7.95 -11.60 12.92
CA GLY A 28 -7.01 -11.21 13.97
C GLY A 28 -5.63 -10.78 13.48
N VAL A 29 -5.49 -10.43 12.20
CA VAL A 29 -4.27 -9.83 11.66
C VAL A 29 -4.10 -8.42 12.20
N GLU A 30 -2.89 -8.11 12.66
CA GLU A 30 -2.51 -6.76 13.11
C GLU A 30 -1.26 -6.29 12.38
N VAL A 31 -1.32 -5.06 11.86
CA VAL A 31 -0.18 -4.31 11.32
C VAL A 31 0.10 -3.16 12.26
N TYR A 32 1.33 -3.01 12.73
CA TYR A 32 1.66 -2.01 13.74
C TYR A 32 3.11 -1.53 13.62
N PHE A 33 3.43 -0.42 14.27
CA PHE A 33 4.82 0.03 14.44
C PHE A 33 5.44 -0.57 15.68
N ILE A 34 6.58 -1.22 15.52
CA ILE A 34 7.45 -1.57 16.65
C ILE A 34 8.18 -0.30 17.12
N ALA A 35 8.68 0.49 16.15
CA ALA A 35 9.30 1.79 16.36
C ALA A 35 9.11 2.66 15.11
N PRO A 36 9.01 3.99 15.24
CA PRO A 36 8.87 4.75 16.48
C PRO A 36 7.47 4.66 17.10
N GLN A 37 7.31 5.14 18.31
CA GLN A 37 6.00 5.29 18.93
C GLN A 37 5.33 6.59 18.49
N ASN A 38 3.99 6.63 18.53
CA ASN A 38 3.25 7.85 18.26
C ASN A 38 3.67 8.99 19.21
N GLY A 39 3.90 10.17 18.68
CA GLY A 39 4.34 11.35 19.43
C GLY A 39 5.85 11.40 19.70
N ALA A 40 6.64 10.46 19.19
CA ALA A 40 8.09 10.46 19.40
C ALA A 40 8.75 11.72 18.80
N LYS A 41 9.77 12.22 19.50
CA LYS A 41 10.69 13.26 19.03
C LYS A 41 12.02 12.60 18.71
N LEU A 42 12.53 12.80 17.52
CA LEU A 42 13.63 12.02 16.97
C LEU A 42 14.55 12.94 16.13
N HIS A 43 15.78 12.50 15.96
CA HIS A 43 16.71 13.12 15.00
C HIS A 43 16.77 12.25 13.73
N SER A 44 16.89 12.90 12.58
CA SER A 44 17.15 12.21 11.31
C SER A 44 18.60 11.68 11.26
N PRO A 45 18.86 10.48 10.73
CA PRO A 45 17.93 9.54 10.12
C PRO A 45 17.07 8.76 11.15
N VAL A 46 15.81 8.49 10.81
CA VAL A 46 14.83 7.84 11.68
C VAL A 46 14.74 6.35 11.32
N THR A 47 15.00 5.46 12.27
CA THR A 47 14.76 4.02 12.10
C THR A 47 13.30 3.69 12.34
N VAL A 48 12.66 3.02 11.37
CA VAL A 48 11.27 2.56 11.44
C VAL A 48 11.25 1.04 11.38
N LYS A 49 10.62 0.41 12.38
CA LYS A 49 10.49 -1.05 12.47
C LYS A 49 9.02 -1.44 12.39
N PHE A 50 8.72 -2.40 11.52
CA PHE A 50 7.37 -2.83 11.17
C PHE A 50 6.98 -4.07 11.96
N GLY A 51 5.77 -4.09 12.50
CA GLY A 51 5.19 -5.22 13.18
C GLY A 51 4.05 -5.85 12.38
N LEU A 52 3.99 -7.17 12.40
CA LEU A 52 2.92 -7.97 11.82
C LEU A 52 2.61 -9.15 12.72
N LYS A 53 1.31 -9.40 12.91
CA LYS A 53 0.81 -10.57 13.64
C LYS A 53 -0.27 -11.26 12.81
N GLY A 54 -0.28 -12.57 12.80
CA GLY A 54 -1.32 -13.38 12.15
C GLY A 54 -1.12 -13.68 10.68
N MET A 55 -0.07 -13.12 10.04
CA MET A 55 0.35 -13.42 8.67
C MET A 55 1.87 -13.50 8.58
N GLY A 56 2.37 -14.00 7.46
CA GLY A 56 3.79 -14.03 7.14
C GLY A 56 4.21 -12.91 6.19
N ILE A 57 5.51 -12.66 6.14
CA ILE A 57 6.13 -11.77 5.17
C ILE A 57 6.63 -12.60 3.98
N ALA A 58 6.31 -12.18 2.77
CA ALA A 58 6.89 -12.73 1.54
C ALA A 58 7.27 -11.60 0.59
N PRO A 59 8.31 -11.78 -0.25
CA PRO A 59 8.65 -10.82 -1.29
C PRO A 59 7.48 -10.60 -2.27
N ALA A 60 7.42 -9.39 -2.84
CA ALA A 60 6.50 -9.09 -3.94
C ALA A 60 6.65 -10.10 -5.08
N GLY A 61 5.55 -10.49 -5.70
CA GLY A 61 5.52 -11.49 -6.76
C GLY A 61 5.50 -12.95 -6.28
N ILE A 62 5.77 -13.21 -5.01
CA ILE A 62 5.72 -14.56 -4.43
C ILE A 62 4.31 -14.81 -3.86
N LYS A 63 3.53 -15.62 -4.56
CA LYS A 63 2.21 -16.03 -4.10
C LYS A 63 2.35 -17.17 -3.10
N PHE A 64 2.07 -16.88 -1.83
CA PHE A 64 2.00 -17.86 -0.75
C PHE A 64 0.84 -17.48 0.18
N ASP A 65 0.08 -18.48 0.62
CA ASP A 65 -1.13 -18.24 1.41
C ASP A 65 -0.81 -17.49 2.70
N ASN A 66 -1.65 -16.52 3.05
CA ASN A 66 -1.54 -15.71 4.27
C ASN A 66 -0.20 -14.98 4.38
N THR A 67 0.32 -14.50 3.28
CA THR A 67 1.52 -13.66 3.22
C THR A 67 1.33 -12.41 2.40
N GLY A 68 2.22 -11.47 2.60
CA GLY A 68 2.29 -10.22 1.86
C GLY A 68 3.54 -9.43 2.22
N HIS A 69 3.56 -8.15 1.89
CA HIS A 69 4.69 -7.27 2.17
C HIS A 69 4.23 -5.86 2.56
N HIS A 70 5.10 -5.14 3.25
CA HIS A 70 4.81 -3.81 3.76
C HIS A 70 4.97 -2.72 2.71
N HIS A 71 4.13 -1.69 2.86
CA HIS A 71 4.30 -0.35 2.31
C HIS A 71 4.25 0.65 3.45
N LEU A 72 4.94 1.78 3.31
CA LEU A 72 4.94 2.85 4.29
C LEU A 72 4.46 4.14 3.64
N LEU A 73 3.39 4.71 4.16
CA LEU A 73 2.91 6.03 3.81
C LEU A 73 3.66 7.06 4.65
N ILE A 74 4.23 8.07 4.00
CA ILE A 74 4.92 9.20 4.62
C ILE A 74 4.17 10.46 4.22
N ASP A 75 3.62 11.18 5.18
CA ASP A 75 2.85 12.42 4.95
C ASP A 75 1.75 12.25 3.90
N THR A 76 1.16 11.06 3.86
CA THR A 76 0.09 10.67 2.92
C THR A 76 -1.03 10.03 3.71
N ASP A 77 -2.27 10.39 3.43
CA ASP A 77 -3.42 9.80 4.08
C ASP A 77 -3.81 8.48 3.42
N PHE A 78 -4.16 7.48 4.24
CA PHE A 78 -4.65 6.19 3.74
C PHE A 78 -5.89 6.35 2.84
N SER A 79 -6.74 7.33 3.11
CA SER A 79 -7.93 7.62 2.32
C SER A 79 -7.63 8.12 0.89
N GLU A 80 -6.39 8.51 0.59
CA GLU A 80 -5.97 8.91 -0.75
C GLU A 80 -5.62 7.71 -1.65
N LEU A 81 -5.53 6.49 -1.08
CA LEU A 81 -5.19 5.29 -1.84
C LEU A 81 -6.39 4.76 -2.64
N ASN A 82 -6.15 4.38 -3.88
CA ASN A 82 -7.10 3.57 -4.64
C ASN A 82 -6.89 2.09 -4.29
N LEU A 83 -7.75 1.54 -3.44
CA LEU A 83 -7.62 0.16 -2.96
C LEU A 83 -7.98 -0.89 -4.03
N ASP A 84 -8.63 -0.49 -5.12
CA ASP A 84 -8.99 -1.36 -6.25
C ASP A 84 -7.89 -1.44 -7.32
N ALA A 85 -6.78 -0.77 -7.09
CA ALA A 85 -5.59 -0.80 -7.93
C ALA A 85 -4.35 -1.25 -7.15
N PRO A 86 -3.33 -1.81 -7.81
CA PRO A 86 -2.05 -2.07 -7.17
C PRO A 86 -1.46 -0.80 -6.56
N MET A 87 -0.92 -0.93 -5.35
CA MET A 87 -0.36 0.20 -4.61
C MET A 87 0.88 0.75 -5.34
N PRO A 88 0.93 2.05 -5.63
CA PRO A 88 2.09 2.64 -6.32
C PRO A 88 3.31 2.72 -5.40
N ALA A 89 4.50 2.78 -5.98
CA ALA A 89 5.73 3.12 -5.29
C ALA A 89 6.13 4.55 -5.64
N THR A 90 6.22 5.41 -4.63
CA THR A 90 6.59 6.83 -4.75
C THR A 90 7.49 7.23 -3.59
N ASP A 91 7.98 8.46 -3.56
CA ASP A 91 8.74 8.98 -2.41
C ASP A 91 7.91 9.04 -1.11
N LYS A 92 6.58 9.07 -1.23
CA LYS A 92 5.64 9.10 -0.10
C LYS A 92 4.94 7.77 0.17
N ILE A 93 5.03 6.84 -0.74
CA ILE A 93 4.50 5.47 -0.62
C ILE A 93 5.66 4.51 -0.88
N VAL A 94 6.39 4.20 0.17
CA VAL A 94 7.62 3.38 0.07
C VAL A 94 7.26 1.91 0.05
N HIS A 95 7.78 1.20 -0.93
CA HIS A 95 7.53 -0.21 -1.18
C HIS A 95 8.66 -1.10 -0.65
N PHE A 96 8.33 -2.10 0.14
CA PHE A 96 9.28 -3.05 0.75
C PHE A 96 9.15 -4.45 0.12
N GLY A 97 9.30 -4.50 -1.19
CA GLY A 97 9.05 -5.70 -2.02
C GLY A 97 10.03 -6.85 -1.86
N LYS A 98 11.09 -6.69 -1.09
CA LYS A 98 12.04 -7.80 -0.77
C LYS A 98 11.72 -8.50 0.56
N GLY A 99 10.61 -8.11 1.21
CA GLY A 99 10.22 -8.64 2.52
C GLY A 99 10.93 -7.96 3.69
N GLN A 100 11.37 -6.71 3.50
CA GLN A 100 11.99 -5.94 4.59
C GLN A 100 10.97 -5.66 5.69
N THR A 101 11.44 -5.67 6.93
CA THR A 101 10.65 -5.40 8.14
C THR A 101 11.09 -4.15 8.88
N GLU A 102 12.07 -3.43 8.33
CA GLU A 102 12.56 -2.16 8.85
C GLU A 102 13.17 -1.31 7.75
N THR A 103 13.27 -0.03 8.01
CA THR A 103 13.94 0.94 7.14
C THR A 103 14.51 2.09 7.94
N THR A 104 15.36 2.88 7.30
CA THR A 104 15.88 4.13 7.83
C THR A 104 15.48 5.26 6.89
N LEU A 105 14.83 6.29 7.43
CA LEU A 105 14.31 7.43 6.67
C LEU A 105 15.14 8.67 6.97
N THR A 106 15.53 9.40 5.93
CA THR A 106 16.03 10.76 6.06
C THR A 106 14.87 11.71 5.88
N LEU A 107 14.44 12.36 6.97
CA LEU A 107 13.31 13.27 7.00
C LEU A 107 13.77 14.68 7.38
N ALA A 108 13.13 15.70 6.79
CA ALA A 108 13.35 17.07 7.16
C ALA A 108 12.87 17.36 8.59
N PRO A 109 13.43 18.36 9.30
CA PRO A 109 12.87 18.78 10.58
C PRO A 109 11.39 19.15 10.46
N GLY A 110 10.60 18.80 11.48
CA GLY A 110 9.18 19.07 11.53
C GLY A 110 8.34 17.85 11.88
N LYS A 111 7.01 18.02 11.80
CA LYS A 111 6.05 16.93 12.03
C LYS A 111 5.89 16.10 10.77
N HIS A 112 5.90 14.78 10.93
CA HIS A 112 5.62 13.81 9.87
C HIS A 112 4.60 12.80 10.33
N THR A 113 3.77 12.33 9.42
CA THR A 113 2.87 11.19 9.65
C THR A 113 3.43 9.95 8.98
N LEU A 114 3.29 8.81 9.66
CA LEU A 114 3.67 7.50 9.14
C LEU A 114 2.49 6.54 9.32
N GLN A 115 2.24 5.71 8.30
CA GLN A 115 1.25 4.64 8.37
C GLN A 115 1.70 3.45 7.54
N LEU A 116 1.64 2.23 8.10
CA LEU A 116 1.93 1.00 7.37
C LEU A 116 0.68 0.51 6.66
N VAL A 117 0.87 -0.01 5.45
CA VAL A 117 -0.14 -0.75 4.70
C VAL A 117 0.47 -2.07 4.26
N PHE A 118 -0.26 -3.17 4.46
CA PHE A 118 0.18 -4.49 4.09
C PHE A 118 -0.59 -4.96 2.86
N ALA A 119 0.12 -5.38 1.83
CA ALA A 119 -0.45 -5.76 0.54
C ALA A 119 -0.01 -7.16 0.12
N ASP A 120 -0.77 -7.76 -0.79
CA ASP A 120 -0.51 -9.09 -1.33
C ASP A 120 0.66 -9.10 -2.34
N TYR A 121 0.92 -10.27 -2.92
CA TYR A 121 2.00 -10.48 -3.89
C TYR A 121 1.88 -9.64 -5.17
N LEU A 122 0.69 -9.10 -5.49
CA LEU A 122 0.43 -8.20 -6.62
C LEU A 122 0.37 -6.71 -6.22
N HIS A 123 0.76 -6.37 -4.99
CA HIS A 123 0.64 -5.02 -4.41
C HIS A 123 -0.82 -4.60 -4.18
N GLN A 124 -1.75 -5.55 -4.21
CA GLN A 124 -3.16 -5.29 -4.02
C GLN A 124 -3.48 -5.25 -2.53
N SER A 125 -4.27 -4.27 -2.11
CA SER A 125 -4.79 -4.23 -0.74
C SER A 125 -5.67 -5.45 -0.46
N PHE A 126 -5.60 -5.99 0.76
CA PHE A 126 -6.57 -6.97 1.24
C PHE A 126 -7.97 -6.34 1.41
N ASP A 127 -9.00 -7.17 1.53
CA ASP A 127 -10.36 -6.76 1.85
C ASP A 127 -10.92 -7.58 3.02
N PRO A 128 -11.14 -6.97 4.20
CA PRO A 128 -10.84 -5.58 4.56
C PRO A 128 -9.34 -5.24 4.52
N PRO A 129 -8.99 -3.95 4.30
CA PRO A 129 -7.61 -3.53 4.17
C PRO A 129 -6.82 -3.71 5.48
N LEU A 130 -5.57 -4.11 5.36
CA LEU A 130 -4.64 -4.29 6.47
C LEU A 130 -3.70 -3.08 6.57
N HIS A 131 -3.84 -2.29 7.61
CA HIS A 131 -3.00 -1.14 7.87
C HIS A 131 -2.81 -0.88 9.36
N SER A 132 -1.74 -0.20 9.71
CA SER A 132 -1.50 0.25 11.08
C SER A 132 -2.38 1.46 11.44
N LYS A 133 -2.39 1.82 12.71
CA LYS A 133 -2.75 3.17 13.12
C LYS A 133 -1.75 4.15 12.48
N LYS A 134 -2.25 5.33 12.08
CA LYS A 134 -1.40 6.45 11.70
C LYS A 134 -0.72 6.99 12.95
N ILE A 135 0.59 7.18 12.89
CA ILE A 135 1.37 7.82 13.95
C ILE A 135 1.91 9.16 13.47
N THR A 136 2.14 10.07 14.40
CA THR A 136 2.82 11.34 14.15
C THR A 136 4.13 11.36 14.94
N ILE A 137 5.21 11.74 14.27
CA ILE A 137 6.53 11.95 14.87
C ILE A 137 6.98 13.38 14.64
N THR A 138 7.90 13.86 15.42
CA THR A 138 8.57 15.17 15.22
C THR A 138 10.06 14.93 15.03
N VAL A 139 10.59 15.39 13.92
CA VAL A 139 12.04 15.38 13.62
C VAL A 139 12.64 16.72 14.06
N GLU A 140 13.68 16.65 14.89
CA GLU A 140 14.40 17.81 15.47
C GLU A 140 15.77 18.01 14.82
#